data_072df473b235c6698289f48ec06f3bc4
#
_entry.id   072df473b235c6698289f48ec06f3bc4
#
_cell.length_a   1.000
_cell.length_b   1.000
_cell.length_c   1.000
_cell.angle_alpha   90.00
_cell.angle_beta   90.00
_cell.angle_gamma   90.00
#
_symmetry.space_group_name_H-M   'P 1'
#
loop_
_entity.id
_entity.type
_entity.pdbx_description
1 polymer ?
#
loop_
_entity_poly.entity_id
_entity_poly.type
_entity_poly.pdbx_seq_one_letter_code
_entity_poly.pdbx_strand_id
1 'polypeptide(L)'
;TYTVNHGKRYINHFESMSLPEQDKILPKDAIPDAREIDNLLSAAFNANDNKAFLIFSLVIKMGLTNQEICSLNREFICHDSEGHLCFSMPPKNHISRFLIIPDDIGTLLDRYIDAENIQSGAIFLNHRKNRIKMRDTERLLASYTEKLVKSRKLRRHYTMQTLRHAAISY
;
A
#
# COMPACT_ATOMS: atom_id res chain seq x y z
N THR A 1 -20.83 -22.81 -26.18
CA THR A 1 -20.21 -23.92 -26.91
C THR A 1 -20.42 -25.21 -26.14
N TYR A 2 -20.85 -26.24 -26.85
CA TYR A 2 -21.08 -27.58 -26.26
C TYR A 2 -19.94 -28.48 -26.63
N THR A 3 -19.31 -29.09 -25.63
CA THR A 3 -18.36 -30.16 -25.89
C THR A 3 -19.07 -31.48 -25.88
N VAL A 4 -18.97 -32.24 -26.97
CA VAL A 4 -19.58 -33.60 -27.06
C VAL A 4 -18.51 -34.62 -26.74
N ASN A 5 -18.69 -35.33 -25.64
CA ASN A 5 -17.85 -36.46 -25.30
C ASN A 5 -18.78 -37.66 -25.02
N HIS A 6 -18.62 -38.76 -25.74
CA HIS A 6 -19.40 -39.99 -25.64
C HIS A 6 -20.95 -39.79 -25.69
N GLY A 7 -21.42 -38.91 -26.58
CA GLY A 7 -22.86 -38.70 -26.79
C GLY A 7 -23.58 -37.89 -25.72
N LYS A 8 -22.89 -37.42 -24.69
CA LYS A 8 -23.46 -36.52 -23.67
C LYS A 8 -23.08 -35.07 -23.99
N ARG A 9 -24.07 -34.17 -23.96
CA ARG A 9 -23.87 -32.74 -24.09
C ARG A 9 -23.60 -32.14 -22.71
N TYR A 10 -22.45 -31.49 -22.55
CA TYR A 10 -22.11 -30.77 -21.34
C TYR A 10 -22.18 -29.26 -21.61
N ILE A 11 -22.80 -28.53 -20.68
CA ILE A 11 -22.79 -27.08 -20.68
C ILE A 11 -21.47 -26.65 -20.09
N ASN A 12 -20.71 -25.85 -20.82
CA ASN A 12 -19.49 -25.26 -20.31
C ASN A 12 -19.85 -24.11 -19.35
N HIS A 13 -19.91 -24.40 -18.06
CA HIS A 13 -20.22 -23.40 -17.03
C HIS A 13 -19.16 -22.30 -16.89
N PHE A 14 -17.99 -22.45 -17.51
CA PHE A 14 -16.92 -21.46 -17.49
C PHE A 14 -17.06 -20.37 -18.57
N GLU A 15 -17.94 -20.57 -19.55
CA GLU A 15 -18.13 -19.64 -20.67
C GLU A 15 -18.76 -18.30 -20.25
N SER A 16 -19.51 -18.29 -19.14
CA SER A 16 -20.14 -17.09 -18.56
C SER A 16 -19.35 -16.49 -17.38
N MET A 17 -18.23 -17.09 -17.00
CA MET A 17 -17.38 -16.53 -15.96
C MET A 17 -16.56 -15.38 -16.57
N SER A 18 -16.92 -14.13 -16.23
CA SER A 18 -16.01 -13.01 -16.42
C SER A 18 -14.81 -13.25 -15.52
N LEU A 19 -13.65 -13.51 -16.12
CA LEU A 19 -12.39 -13.49 -15.38
C LEU A 19 -12.26 -12.11 -14.73
N PRO A 20 -11.85 -12.02 -13.45
CA PRO A 20 -11.53 -10.75 -12.85
C PRO A 20 -10.52 -10.05 -13.76
N GLU A 21 -10.72 -8.75 -14.01
CA GLU A 21 -9.76 -7.96 -14.78
C GLU A 21 -8.37 -8.21 -14.20
N GLN A 22 -7.48 -8.79 -15.03
CA GLN A 22 -6.09 -8.94 -14.62
C GLN A 22 -5.57 -7.53 -14.36
N ASP A 23 -4.99 -7.31 -13.19
CA ASP A 23 -4.23 -6.09 -12.91
C ASP A 23 -3.31 -5.87 -14.11
N LYS A 24 -3.49 -4.76 -14.82
CA LYS A 24 -2.68 -4.43 -15.99
C LYS A 24 -1.23 -4.47 -15.55
N ILE A 25 -0.47 -5.44 -16.07
CA ILE A 25 0.96 -5.53 -15.81
C ILE A 25 1.58 -4.22 -16.28
N LEU A 26 2.02 -3.41 -15.33
CA LEU A 26 2.66 -2.15 -15.66
C LEU A 26 4.01 -2.44 -16.34
N PRO A 27 4.36 -1.72 -17.40
CA PRO A 27 5.69 -1.82 -17.99
C PRO A 27 6.76 -1.57 -16.91
N LYS A 28 7.87 -2.32 -16.95
CA LYS A 28 8.96 -2.19 -15.96
C LYS A 28 9.48 -0.75 -15.80
N ASP A 29 9.47 0.01 -16.89
CA ASP A 29 9.86 1.43 -16.89
C ASP A 29 8.82 2.36 -16.23
N ALA A 30 7.60 1.87 -15.99
CA ALA A 30 6.57 2.61 -15.25
C ALA A 30 6.70 2.47 -13.72
N ILE A 31 7.51 1.52 -13.24
CA ILE A 31 7.75 1.24 -11.83
C ILE A 31 9.03 1.97 -11.39
N PRO A 32 9.07 2.63 -10.21
CA PRO A 32 10.29 3.24 -9.70
C PRO A 32 11.36 2.19 -9.43
N ASP A 33 12.61 2.50 -9.77
CA ASP A 33 13.75 1.68 -9.41
C ASP A 33 14.19 1.92 -7.95
N ALA A 34 15.13 1.09 -7.44
CA ALA A 34 15.59 1.18 -6.06
C ALA A 34 16.15 2.57 -5.71
N ARG A 35 16.88 3.20 -6.63
CA ARG A 35 17.45 4.54 -6.44
C ARG A 35 16.36 5.62 -6.35
N GLU A 36 15.31 5.50 -7.15
CA GLU A 36 14.17 6.41 -7.11
C GLU A 36 13.36 6.26 -5.82
N ILE A 37 13.21 5.02 -5.34
CA ILE A 37 12.60 4.73 -4.03
C ILE A 37 13.42 5.38 -2.91
N ASP A 38 14.74 5.19 -2.90
CA ASP A 38 15.63 5.80 -1.91
C ASP A 38 15.56 7.32 -1.95
N ASN A 39 15.51 7.91 -3.12
CA ASN A 39 15.36 9.37 -3.28
C ASN A 39 14.02 9.86 -2.70
N LEU A 40 12.92 9.12 -2.91
CA LEU A 40 11.60 9.47 -2.38
C LEU A 40 11.59 9.38 -0.85
N LEU A 41 12.06 8.27 -0.28
CA LEU A 41 12.11 8.06 1.16
C LEU A 41 13.05 9.07 1.84
N SER A 42 14.22 9.30 1.26
CA SER A 42 15.18 10.31 1.76
C SER A 42 14.59 11.72 1.73
N ALA A 43 13.80 12.06 0.72
CA ALA A 43 13.17 13.37 0.64
C ALA A 43 12.14 13.57 1.76
N ALA A 44 11.32 12.54 2.06
CA ALA A 44 10.37 12.60 3.16
C ALA A 44 11.08 12.66 4.53
N PHE A 45 12.12 11.85 4.71
CA PHE A 45 12.94 11.85 5.92
C PHE A 45 13.60 13.20 6.18
N ASN A 46 14.26 13.77 5.18
CA ASN A 46 14.95 15.06 5.29
C ASN A 46 13.99 16.25 5.48
N ALA A 47 12.73 16.10 5.09
CA ALA A 47 11.66 17.07 5.37
C ALA A 47 11.09 16.94 6.78
N ASN A 48 11.55 15.99 7.59
CA ASN A 48 10.95 15.60 8.88
C ASN A 48 9.45 15.30 8.79
N ASP A 49 8.98 14.85 7.62
CA ASP A 49 7.59 14.46 7.40
C ASP A 49 7.42 12.97 7.74
N ASN A 50 7.33 12.68 9.04
CA ASN A 50 7.20 11.32 9.54
C ASN A 50 5.96 10.61 8.98
N LYS A 51 4.89 11.35 8.72
CA LYS A 51 3.67 10.79 8.12
C LYS A 51 3.92 10.34 6.68
N ALA A 52 4.51 11.19 5.84
CA ALA A 52 4.84 10.84 4.46
C ALA A 52 5.81 9.66 4.42
N PHE A 53 6.88 9.73 5.22
CA PHE A 53 7.88 8.68 5.29
C PHE A 53 7.28 7.32 5.67
N LEU A 54 6.41 7.29 6.70
CA LEU A 54 5.76 6.08 7.15
C LEU A 54 4.77 5.54 6.10
N ILE A 55 3.93 6.40 5.50
CA ILE A 55 2.98 6.00 4.45
C ILE A 55 3.73 5.37 3.27
N PHE A 56 4.78 6.03 2.76
CA PHE A 56 5.55 5.52 1.63
C PHE A 56 6.25 4.20 1.99
N SER A 57 6.82 4.10 3.19
CA SER A 57 7.46 2.88 3.67
C SER A 57 6.48 1.70 3.78
N LEU A 58 5.27 1.92 4.30
CA LEU A 58 4.23 0.89 4.36
C LEU A 58 3.81 0.39 2.98
N VAL A 59 3.67 1.30 2.01
CA VAL A 59 3.33 0.92 0.63
C VAL A 59 4.47 0.16 -0.02
N ILE A 60 5.70 0.65 0.09
CA ILE A 60 6.87 0.09 -0.60
C ILE A 60 7.34 -1.23 0.05
N LYS A 61 7.38 -1.31 1.38
CA LYS A 61 7.89 -2.49 2.08
C LYS A 61 6.84 -3.57 2.36
N MET A 62 5.59 -3.17 2.59
CA MET A 62 4.51 -4.10 2.92
C MET A 62 3.51 -4.31 1.78
N GLY A 63 3.61 -3.56 0.69
CA GLY A 63 2.70 -3.67 -0.45
C GLY A 63 1.25 -3.29 -0.13
N LEU A 64 1.02 -2.44 0.88
CA LEU A 64 -0.32 -1.99 1.22
C LEU A 64 -0.92 -1.13 0.11
N THR A 65 -2.19 -1.35 -0.18
CA THR A 65 -2.93 -0.50 -1.10
C THR A 65 -3.21 0.86 -0.47
N ASN A 66 -3.45 1.87 -1.30
CA ASN A 66 -3.83 3.20 -0.83
C ASN A 66 -5.09 3.17 0.06
N GLN A 67 -6.06 2.31 -0.28
CA GLN A 67 -7.27 2.13 0.51
C GLN A 67 -6.96 1.49 1.88
N GLU A 68 -6.09 0.49 1.94
CA GLU A 68 -5.66 -0.13 3.20
C GLU A 68 -4.95 0.90 4.09
N ILE A 69 -4.02 1.69 3.55
CA ILE A 69 -3.36 2.80 4.28
C ILE A 69 -4.40 3.74 4.90
N CYS A 70 -5.39 4.18 4.12
CA CYS A 70 -6.43 5.08 4.61
C CYS A 70 -7.34 4.45 5.67
N SER A 71 -7.47 3.12 5.67
CA SER A 71 -8.34 2.39 6.61
C SER A 71 -7.63 1.94 7.88
N LEU A 72 -6.31 2.07 7.97
CA LEU A 72 -5.56 1.61 9.16
C LEU A 72 -6.06 2.29 10.43
N ASN A 73 -6.32 1.45 11.43
CA ASN A 73 -6.71 1.84 12.77
C ASN A 73 -5.65 1.39 13.78
N ARG A 74 -5.57 2.12 14.90
CA ARG A 74 -4.71 1.75 16.05
C ARG A 74 -5.05 0.35 16.57
N GLU A 75 -6.32 -0.01 16.56
CA GLU A 75 -6.85 -1.30 17.02
C GLU A 75 -6.46 -2.48 16.13
N PHE A 76 -5.96 -2.23 14.91
CA PHE A 76 -5.50 -3.30 14.02
C PHE A 76 -4.08 -3.77 14.36
N ILE A 77 -3.36 -3.02 15.18
CA ILE A 77 -2.01 -3.37 15.61
C ILE A 77 -2.10 -4.39 16.74
N CYS A 78 -1.51 -5.55 16.53
CA CYS A 78 -1.48 -6.66 17.50
C CYS A 78 -0.14 -7.39 17.42
N HIS A 79 0.07 -8.36 18.29
CA HIS A 79 1.20 -9.27 18.21
C HIS A 79 0.69 -10.66 17.83
N ASP A 80 1.49 -11.37 17.05
CA ASP A 80 1.23 -12.78 16.75
C ASP A 80 1.66 -13.69 17.92
N SER A 81 1.54 -15.01 17.74
CA SER A 81 1.92 -16.01 18.75
C SER A 81 3.43 -16.05 19.05
N GLU A 82 4.25 -15.50 18.16
CA GLU A 82 5.71 -15.43 18.29
C GLU A 82 6.19 -14.07 18.81
N GLY A 83 5.25 -13.13 19.00
CA GLY A 83 5.52 -11.79 19.53
C GLY A 83 5.87 -10.76 18.45
N HIS A 84 5.74 -11.09 17.15
CA HIS A 84 5.96 -10.14 16.09
C HIS A 84 4.79 -9.15 15.98
N LEU A 85 5.10 -7.89 15.73
CA LEU A 85 4.11 -6.86 15.49
C LEU A 85 3.38 -7.11 14.15
N CYS A 86 2.06 -7.05 14.18
CA CYS A 86 1.22 -7.36 13.03
C CYS A 86 0.09 -6.35 12.86
N PHE A 87 -0.37 -6.18 11.61
CA PHE A 87 -1.69 -5.64 11.34
C PHE A 87 -2.71 -6.77 11.17
N SER A 88 -3.73 -6.80 12.04
CA SER A 88 -4.93 -7.62 11.85
C SER A 88 -5.91 -6.84 10.96
N MET A 89 -5.83 -7.06 9.64
CA MET A 89 -6.68 -6.36 8.69
C MET A 89 -8.10 -6.90 8.72
N PRO A 90 -9.12 -6.03 8.54
CA PRO A 90 -10.50 -6.47 8.43
C PRO A 90 -10.66 -7.54 7.34
N PRO A 91 -11.52 -8.53 7.56
CA PRO A 91 -11.71 -9.60 6.60
C PRO A 91 -12.20 -9.07 5.26
N LYS A 92 -11.51 -9.47 4.19
CA LYS A 92 -11.95 -9.26 2.82
C LYS A 92 -12.38 -10.61 2.26
N ASN A 93 -13.60 -10.69 1.74
CA ASN A 93 -14.19 -11.96 1.27
C ASN A 93 -14.15 -13.08 2.34
N HIS A 94 -14.47 -12.74 3.59
CA HIS A 94 -14.48 -13.67 4.75
C HIS A 94 -13.10 -14.23 5.16
N ILE A 95 -12.01 -13.71 4.60
CA ILE A 95 -10.65 -14.13 4.95
C ILE A 95 -9.99 -13.04 5.80
N SER A 96 -9.67 -13.37 7.05
CA SER A 96 -8.84 -12.52 7.91
C SER A 96 -7.41 -12.52 7.39
N ARG A 97 -6.77 -11.35 7.40
CA ARG A 97 -5.42 -11.19 6.88
C ARG A 97 -4.54 -10.55 7.94
N PHE A 98 -3.51 -11.28 8.34
CA PHE A 98 -2.45 -10.79 9.21
C PHE A 98 -1.24 -10.41 8.36
N LEU A 99 -0.69 -9.23 8.60
CA LEU A 99 0.49 -8.73 7.93
C LEU A 99 1.55 -8.46 8.98
N ILE A 100 2.63 -9.22 8.97
CA ILE A 100 3.78 -8.99 9.85
C ILE A 100 4.40 -7.65 9.47
N ILE A 101 4.62 -6.81 10.49
CA ILE A 101 5.24 -5.50 10.33
C ILE A 101 6.74 -5.67 10.57
N PRO A 102 7.61 -5.34 9.59
CA PRO A 102 9.05 -5.35 9.81
C PRO A 102 9.45 -4.45 10.98
N ASP A 103 10.46 -4.85 11.77
CA ASP A 103 10.86 -4.17 13.00
C ASP A 103 11.19 -2.69 12.81
N ASP A 104 11.83 -2.34 11.69
CA ASP A 104 12.14 -0.96 11.34
C ASP A 104 10.88 -0.12 11.09
N ILE A 105 9.87 -0.71 10.46
CA ILE A 105 8.56 -0.07 10.26
C ILE A 105 7.78 -0.01 11.57
N GLY A 106 7.82 -1.07 12.39
CA GLY A 106 7.20 -1.10 13.71
C GLY A 106 7.70 0.04 14.59
N THR A 107 9.02 0.22 14.67
CA THR A 107 9.64 1.31 15.43
C THR A 107 9.20 2.70 14.94
N LEU A 108 9.10 2.89 13.62
CA LEU A 108 8.61 4.14 13.03
C LEU A 108 7.13 4.38 13.31
N LEU A 109 6.33 3.33 13.25
CA LEU A 109 4.89 3.36 13.51
C LEU A 109 4.62 3.74 14.98
N ASP A 110 5.33 3.14 15.94
CA ASP A 110 5.19 3.44 17.36
C ASP A 110 5.58 4.91 17.65
N ARG A 111 6.72 5.35 17.13
CA ARG A 111 7.13 6.76 17.25
C ARG A 111 6.11 7.74 16.66
N TYR A 112 5.52 7.39 15.52
CA TYR A 112 4.51 8.23 14.90
C TYR A 112 3.22 8.28 15.73
N ILE A 113 2.76 7.14 16.23
CA ILE A 113 1.58 7.02 17.09
C ILE A 113 1.75 7.85 18.37
N ASP A 114 2.91 7.74 19.00
CA ASP A 114 3.24 8.48 20.22
C ASP A 114 3.31 9.99 19.95
N ALA A 115 4.00 10.40 18.89
CA ALA A 115 4.14 11.81 18.50
C ALA A 115 2.81 12.49 18.15
N GLU A 116 1.90 11.76 17.50
CA GLU A 116 0.56 12.25 17.16
C GLU A 116 -0.49 11.99 18.25
N ASN A 117 -0.09 11.34 19.37
CA ASN A 117 -0.95 10.98 20.50
C ASN A 117 -2.19 10.19 20.08
N ILE A 118 -2.00 9.17 19.23
CA ILE A 118 -3.09 8.36 18.68
C ILE A 118 -3.45 7.25 19.66
N GLN A 119 -4.52 7.43 20.42
CA GLN A 119 -4.98 6.45 21.40
C GLN A 119 -5.91 5.40 20.78
N SER A 120 -6.71 5.78 19.80
CA SER A 120 -7.69 4.91 19.12
C SER A 120 -8.05 5.44 17.73
N GLY A 121 -8.68 4.59 16.93
CA GLY A 121 -9.22 4.96 15.62
C GLY A 121 -8.14 5.10 14.53
N ALA A 122 -8.34 6.02 13.60
CA ALA A 122 -7.50 6.18 12.43
C ALA A 122 -6.05 6.54 12.77
N ILE A 123 -5.09 5.79 12.23
CA ILE A 123 -3.66 6.09 12.39
C ILE A 123 -3.29 7.35 11.61
N PHE A 124 -3.76 7.49 10.37
CA PHE A 124 -3.43 8.64 9.54
C PHE A 124 -4.56 9.64 9.48
N LEU A 125 -4.26 10.87 9.88
CA LEU A 125 -5.19 11.97 9.87
C LEU A 125 -4.75 13.05 8.87
N ASN A 126 -5.72 13.72 8.27
CA ASN A 126 -5.46 14.90 7.45
C ASN A 126 -5.25 16.15 8.33
N HIS A 127 -4.99 17.30 7.71
CA HIS A 127 -4.77 18.57 8.42
C HIS A 127 -5.98 19.04 9.26
N ARG A 128 -7.19 18.52 8.96
CA ARG A 128 -8.42 18.81 9.73
C ARG A 128 -8.69 17.80 10.84
N LYS A 129 -7.71 16.95 11.15
CA LYS A 129 -7.82 15.85 12.14
C LYS A 129 -8.90 14.82 11.82
N ASN A 130 -9.31 14.72 10.56
CA ASN A 130 -10.17 13.65 10.07
C ASN A 130 -9.32 12.54 9.45
N ARG A 131 -9.87 11.31 9.37
CA ARG A 131 -9.24 10.20 8.66
C ARG A 131 -8.76 10.64 7.27
N ILE A 132 -7.52 10.31 6.95
CA ILE A 132 -6.95 10.57 5.63
C ILE A 132 -7.74 9.85 4.53
N LYS A 133 -7.88 10.46 3.38
CA LYS A 133 -8.55 9.89 2.20
C LYS A 133 -7.52 9.58 1.13
N MET A 134 -7.85 8.68 0.21
CA MET A 134 -6.99 8.30 -0.92
C MET A 134 -6.50 9.51 -1.72
N ARG A 135 -7.35 10.54 -1.87
CA ARG A 135 -6.97 11.79 -2.53
C ARG A 135 -5.89 12.57 -1.77
N ASP A 136 -5.91 12.50 -0.45
CA ASP A 136 -4.92 13.21 0.39
C ASP A 136 -3.55 12.54 0.29
N THR A 137 -3.50 11.20 0.28
CA THR A 137 -2.27 10.42 0.09
C THR A 137 -1.68 10.60 -1.30
N GLU A 138 -2.52 10.62 -2.35
CA GLU A 138 -2.07 10.90 -3.72
C GLU A 138 -1.52 12.32 -3.86
N ARG A 139 -2.16 13.31 -3.23
CA ARG A 139 -1.65 14.69 -3.20
C ARG A 139 -0.33 14.81 -2.44
N LEU A 140 -0.22 14.09 -1.32
CA LEU A 140 1.02 14.03 -0.55
C LEU A 140 2.14 13.48 -1.42
N LEU A 141 1.94 12.33 -2.07
CA LEU A 141 2.93 11.74 -2.98
C LEU A 141 3.25 12.67 -4.14
N ALA A 142 2.23 13.27 -4.77
CA ALA A 142 2.42 14.20 -5.88
C ALA A 142 3.34 15.38 -5.51
N SER A 143 3.19 15.92 -4.29
CA SER A 143 4.03 17.03 -3.81
C SER A 143 5.52 16.67 -3.70
N TYR A 144 5.82 15.41 -3.34
CA TYR A 144 7.20 14.91 -3.28
C TYR A 144 7.73 14.58 -4.67
N THR A 145 6.95 13.86 -5.47
CA THR A 145 7.38 13.45 -6.82
C THR A 145 7.60 14.65 -7.74
N GLU A 146 6.79 15.70 -7.64
CA GLU A 146 6.97 16.94 -8.40
C GLU A 146 8.33 17.60 -8.12
N LYS A 147 8.71 17.72 -6.87
CA LYS A 147 10.02 18.29 -6.46
C LYS A 147 11.19 17.43 -6.95
N LEU A 148 11.03 16.10 -6.85
CA LEU A 148 12.06 15.15 -7.24
C LEU A 148 12.20 15.01 -8.77
N VAL A 149 11.15 15.14 -9.53
CA VAL A 149 11.20 15.20 -11.01
C VAL A 149 11.89 16.49 -11.45
N LYS A 150 11.53 17.65 -10.86
CA LYS A 150 12.21 18.93 -11.15
C LYS A 150 13.72 18.88 -10.87
N SER A 151 14.14 18.17 -9.82
CA SER A 151 15.54 17.96 -9.47
C SER A 151 16.22 16.79 -10.18
N ARG A 152 15.56 16.15 -11.14
CA ARG A 152 16.03 14.98 -11.90
C ARG A 152 16.41 13.77 -11.04
N LYS A 153 15.84 13.66 -9.85
CA LYS A 153 15.99 12.51 -8.94
C LYS A 153 14.95 11.41 -9.21
N LEU A 154 13.84 11.75 -9.88
CA LEU A 154 12.85 10.82 -10.42
C LEU A 154 12.67 11.05 -11.92
N ARG A 155 12.46 9.97 -12.66
CA ARG A 155 12.19 10.01 -14.11
C ARG A 155 10.82 10.57 -14.43
N ARG A 156 9.83 10.33 -13.56
CA ARG A 156 8.42 10.69 -13.76
C ARG A 156 7.67 10.84 -12.44
N HIS A 157 6.43 11.28 -12.52
CA HIS A 157 5.51 11.22 -11.38
C HIS A 157 5.03 9.78 -11.18
N TYR A 158 4.96 9.36 -9.92
CA TYR A 158 4.46 8.05 -9.50
C TYR A 158 3.16 8.20 -8.74
N THR A 159 2.31 7.15 -8.78
CA THR A 159 1.09 7.02 -7.99
C THR A 159 1.32 6.04 -6.84
N MET A 160 0.41 6.01 -5.86
CA MET A 160 0.46 5.03 -4.78
C MET A 160 0.43 3.59 -5.32
N GLN A 161 -0.30 3.36 -6.42
CA GLN A 161 -0.34 2.05 -7.07
C GLN A 161 1.02 1.68 -7.69
N THR A 162 1.71 2.60 -8.36
CA THR A 162 3.04 2.32 -8.92
C THR A 162 4.09 2.06 -7.85
N LEU A 163 4.01 2.75 -6.70
CA LEU A 163 4.86 2.44 -5.53
C LEU A 163 4.60 1.04 -4.98
N ARG A 164 3.32 0.62 -4.89
CA ARG A 164 2.97 -0.73 -4.46
C ARG A 164 3.50 -1.80 -5.41
N HIS A 165 3.49 -1.55 -6.72
CA HIS A 165 4.06 -2.49 -7.68
C HIS A 165 5.57 -2.66 -7.50
N ALA A 166 6.29 -1.64 -7.07
CA ALA A 166 7.70 -1.75 -6.71
C ALA A 166 7.93 -2.77 -5.57
N ALA A 167 7.05 -2.81 -4.56
CA ALA A 167 7.12 -3.77 -3.46
C ALA A 167 7.04 -5.24 -3.91
N ILE A 168 6.35 -5.50 -5.01
CA ILE A 168 6.16 -6.85 -5.56
C ILE A 168 7.33 -7.24 -6.49
N SER A 169 8.07 -6.25 -6.99
CA SER A 169 9.11 -6.44 -8.01
C SER A 169 10.52 -6.59 -7.41
N TYR A 170 10.68 -6.33 -6.11
CA TYR A 170 11.91 -6.42 -5.33
C TYR A 170 11.74 -7.43 -4.19
#